data_63e6ac8d89615022b3cb5119f03028e8
#
_entry.id   63e6ac8d89615022b3cb5119f03028e8
#
_cell.length_a   1.000
_cell.length_b   1.000
_cell.length_c   1.000
_cell.angle_alpha   90.00
_cell.angle_beta   90.00
_cell.angle_gamma   90.00
#
_symmetry.space_group_name_H-M   'P 1'
#
loop_
_entity.id
_entity.type
_entity.pdbx_description
1 polymer ?
#
loop_
_entity_poly.entity_id
_entity_poly.type
_entity_poly.pdbx_seq_one_letter_code
_entity_poly.pdbx_strand_id
1 'polypeptide(L)'
;MNNSFFYRLRSLFGILVLTAGWLVGEPKDEVNRPRLVVGIVVDQMRYDYLTRFGVAFGDEGFRRLQREGTSFHAMHYNYVPTGTGPGHAAIWTGAYPAVSGIGNNDFYDRRLGKLVYCVEDGSVTSVGVEGKEGQRSPHRMLVSTVSDELKLLTNQRSLSVGVSLKDRSAVLPVGHLADGAYWFDYHSGRFISSSFYGDTLPSWVENYNEKSRPEELLAQPWALRDAPETYVNSRPDDNAFEHAFAGESAPVFPHNIPAVAAQNAGSKGRFTLLSITPWGNTLVREMAEAALRETELGRDDVPDVLAISFSATDYVGHRFGPASREVEDTYRRFDDELSKLFATIEETVGWENTLVFLTADHAVSYNSAYLRSLGMGSAFSLNAKSLRTDIESAVESRYGAGPWVVEFYKGQVFLDRTRVREAGLELAQVQETVRDYLLELDAVADAVTATDLSRAGAEDGFRSMMRQGSHPTRSGDVMTRFTAGTVFGFDKGASHGEAYTYDTHVPLLIAGPGLQAGVNHYERVVITQIASTLAAALEIAAPSGAFEGPLPIFEP
;
A
#
# COMPACT_ATOMS: atom_id res chain seq x y z
N MET A 1 97.66 22.20 8.64
CA MET A 1 98.31 22.70 7.40
C MET A 1 97.20 23.00 6.41
N ASN A 2 97.04 24.35 6.21
CA ASN A 2 96.76 25.04 4.91
C ASN A 2 95.59 24.53 4.03
N ASN A 3 94.82 25.28 3.57
CA ASN A 3 94.48 26.64 3.15
C ASN A 3 93.26 26.55 2.21
N SER A 4 92.27 27.27 2.52
CA SER A 4 91.57 28.32 1.73
C SER A 4 91.59 28.18 0.21
N PHE A 5 90.45 28.29 -0.41
CA PHE A 5 90.20 29.27 -1.45
C PHE A 5 88.66 29.53 -1.63
N PHE A 6 88.25 30.80 -1.53
CA PHE A 6 86.98 31.40 -1.89
C PHE A 6 86.79 31.38 -3.44
N TYR A 7 85.60 31.06 -3.89
CA TYR A 7 85.02 31.75 -5.08
C TYR A 7 83.48 31.93 -4.94
N ARG A 8 83.09 33.16 -5.09
CA ARG A 8 81.71 33.62 -5.18
C ARG A 8 81.11 33.25 -6.52
N LEU A 9 79.88 32.69 -6.52
CA LEU A 9 79.01 32.74 -7.68
C LEU A 9 77.60 33.17 -7.20
N ARG A 10 77.14 34.29 -7.70
CA ARG A 10 75.79 34.77 -7.60
C ARG A 10 74.93 33.91 -8.50
N SER A 11 73.92 33.21 -7.95
CA SER A 11 72.85 32.55 -8.71
C SER A 11 71.53 33.27 -8.41
N LEU A 12 70.90 33.76 -9.44
CA LEU A 12 69.57 34.29 -9.48
C LEU A 12 68.57 33.21 -9.03
N PHE A 13 67.80 33.50 -7.97
CA PHE A 13 66.61 32.73 -7.67
C PHE A 13 65.46 33.30 -8.48
N GLY A 14 65.08 32.62 -9.55
CA GLY A 14 63.85 32.82 -10.28
C GLY A 14 62.69 32.20 -9.47
N ILE A 15 61.82 33.02 -8.91
CA ILE A 15 60.57 32.56 -8.28
C ILE A 15 59.62 32.14 -9.41
N LEU A 16 59.44 30.86 -9.59
CA LEU A 16 58.41 30.29 -10.44
C LEU A 16 57.09 30.28 -9.64
N VAL A 17 56.23 31.29 -9.85
CA VAL A 17 54.86 31.29 -9.32
C VAL A 17 54.06 30.30 -10.14
N LEU A 18 53.88 29.08 -9.63
CA LEU A 18 52.88 28.13 -10.08
C LEU A 18 51.51 28.67 -9.68
N THR A 19 50.82 29.37 -10.59
CA THR A 19 49.38 29.58 -10.49
C THR A 19 48.70 28.23 -10.68
N ALA A 20 48.40 27.53 -9.57
CA ALA A 20 47.44 26.47 -9.57
C ALA A 20 46.08 27.09 -9.94
N GLY A 21 45.72 27.02 -11.22
CA GLY A 21 44.36 27.27 -11.65
C GLY A 21 43.47 26.27 -10.95
N TRP A 22 42.69 26.70 -10.02
CA TRP A 22 41.53 25.95 -9.56
C TRP A 22 40.65 25.80 -10.81
N LEU A 23 40.62 24.58 -11.38
CA LEU A 23 39.52 24.15 -12.20
C LEU A 23 38.29 24.18 -11.28
N VAL A 24 37.59 25.30 -11.28
CA VAL A 24 36.19 25.33 -10.87
C VAL A 24 35.53 24.40 -11.86
N GLY A 25 35.22 23.18 -11.42
CA GLY A 25 34.37 22.28 -12.18
C GLY A 25 33.14 23.08 -12.57
N GLU A 26 32.71 22.95 -13.82
CA GLU A 26 31.41 23.47 -14.22
C GLU A 26 30.41 23.11 -13.13
N PRO A 27 29.50 24.02 -12.74
CA PRO A 27 28.47 23.66 -11.79
C PRO A 27 27.84 22.38 -12.34
N LYS A 28 27.88 21.27 -11.57
CA LYS A 28 27.01 20.14 -11.83
C LYS A 28 25.64 20.76 -12.05
N ASP A 29 25.01 20.46 -13.17
CA ASP A 29 23.63 20.81 -13.38
C ASP A 29 22.92 20.61 -12.05
N GLU A 30 22.31 21.68 -11.51
CA GLU A 30 21.57 21.56 -10.25
C GLU A 30 20.59 20.39 -10.46
N VAL A 31 20.84 19.29 -9.80
CA VAL A 31 19.91 18.17 -9.80
C VAL A 31 18.59 18.77 -9.35
N ASN A 32 17.61 18.75 -10.23
CA ASN A 32 16.32 19.40 -10.00
C ASN A 32 15.53 18.58 -8.96
N ARG A 33 15.97 18.70 -7.71
CA ARG A 33 15.46 17.94 -6.56
C ARG A 33 14.05 18.43 -6.24
N PRO A 34 13.06 17.53 -6.12
CA PRO A 34 11.70 17.94 -5.78
C PRO A 34 11.66 18.56 -4.37
N ARG A 35 10.86 19.62 -4.22
CA ARG A 35 10.52 20.21 -2.92
C ARG A 35 9.46 19.40 -2.19
N LEU A 36 8.61 18.69 -2.95
CA LEU A 36 7.57 17.83 -2.40
C LEU A 36 7.52 16.51 -3.16
N VAL A 37 7.44 15.42 -2.42
CA VAL A 37 7.05 14.10 -2.95
C VAL A 37 5.60 13.83 -2.55
N VAL A 38 4.72 13.68 -3.54
CA VAL A 38 3.32 13.25 -3.33
C VAL A 38 3.18 11.80 -3.80
N GLY A 39 3.02 10.90 -2.85
CA GLY A 39 2.76 9.50 -3.15
C GLY A 39 1.27 9.18 -3.08
N ILE A 40 0.68 8.79 -4.19
CA ILE A 40 -0.73 8.43 -4.32
C ILE A 40 -0.85 6.92 -4.44
N VAL A 41 -1.46 6.29 -3.42
CA VAL A 41 -1.79 4.87 -3.45
C VAL A 41 -3.29 4.72 -3.62
N VAL A 42 -3.72 4.07 -4.71
CA VAL A 42 -5.13 3.78 -5.01
C VAL A 42 -5.40 2.35 -4.61
N ASP A 43 -6.01 2.16 -3.46
CA ASP A 43 -6.24 0.85 -2.84
C ASP A 43 -7.04 -0.06 -3.78
N GLN A 44 -6.52 -1.27 -4.05
CA GLN A 44 -7.11 -2.29 -4.91
C GLN A 44 -7.16 -1.95 -6.41
N MET A 45 -6.34 -1.00 -6.90
CA MET A 45 -6.39 -0.62 -8.31
C MET A 45 -5.69 -1.64 -9.21
N ARG A 46 -6.45 -2.26 -10.10
CA ARG A 46 -5.92 -3.10 -11.18
C ARG A 46 -5.29 -2.24 -12.27
N TYR A 47 -4.21 -2.73 -12.85
CA TYR A 47 -3.57 -2.06 -13.99
C TYR A 47 -4.53 -1.85 -15.18
N ASP A 48 -5.38 -2.83 -15.50
CA ASP A 48 -6.29 -2.77 -16.63
C ASP A 48 -7.35 -1.66 -16.53
N TYR A 49 -7.57 -1.06 -15.35
CA TYR A 49 -8.50 0.06 -15.19
C TYR A 49 -8.05 1.32 -15.93
N LEU A 50 -6.73 1.54 -16.10
CA LEU A 50 -6.20 2.64 -16.91
C LEU A 50 -6.62 2.57 -18.38
N THR A 51 -6.74 1.36 -18.94
CA THR A 51 -7.17 1.16 -20.33
C THR A 51 -8.66 0.92 -20.41
N ARG A 52 -9.23 0.10 -19.52
CA ARG A 52 -10.63 -0.29 -19.55
C ARG A 52 -11.57 0.88 -19.31
N PHE A 53 -11.27 1.74 -18.34
CA PHE A 53 -12.06 2.93 -18.02
C PHE A 53 -11.49 4.21 -18.64
N GLY A 54 -10.29 4.15 -19.20
CA GLY A 54 -9.53 5.29 -19.71
C GLY A 54 -10.25 6.13 -20.77
N VAL A 55 -11.19 5.54 -21.53
CA VAL A 55 -12.00 6.29 -22.51
C VAL A 55 -12.89 7.34 -21.85
N ALA A 56 -13.25 7.17 -20.58
CA ALA A 56 -14.09 8.07 -19.81
C ALA A 56 -13.30 9.07 -18.93
N PHE A 57 -11.97 8.96 -18.87
CA PHE A 57 -11.13 9.87 -18.10
C PHE A 57 -10.97 11.22 -18.82
N GLY A 58 -10.92 12.29 -18.03
CA GLY A 58 -10.56 13.63 -18.48
C GLY A 58 -9.06 13.79 -18.74
N ASP A 59 -8.64 14.97 -19.15
CA ASP A 59 -7.24 15.22 -19.54
C ASP A 59 -6.34 15.57 -18.35
N GLU A 60 -6.90 15.95 -17.19
CA GLU A 60 -6.17 16.52 -16.04
C GLU A 60 -6.02 15.56 -14.84
N GLY A 61 -6.54 14.34 -14.93
CA GLY A 61 -6.38 13.27 -13.95
C GLY A 61 -5.31 12.25 -14.36
N PHE A 62 -5.70 10.99 -14.54
CA PHE A 62 -4.77 9.93 -14.96
C PHE A 62 -4.01 10.27 -16.26
N ARG A 63 -4.69 10.88 -17.24
CA ARG A 63 -4.06 11.25 -18.52
C ARG A 63 -2.97 12.30 -18.34
N ARG A 64 -3.12 13.23 -17.38
CA ARG A 64 -2.06 14.20 -17.07
C ARG A 64 -0.78 13.48 -16.64
N LEU A 65 -0.87 12.54 -15.67
CA LEU A 65 0.29 11.75 -15.24
C LEU A 65 0.91 10.94 -16.40
N GLN A 66 0.11 10.37 -17.28
CA GLN A 66 0.61 9.63 -18.45
C GLN A 66 1.30 10.56 -19.48
N ARG A 67 0.77 11.76 -19.68
CA ARG A 67 1.28 12.75 -20.63
C ARG A 67 2.54 13.44 -20.14
N GLU A 68 2.58 13.79 -18.84
CA GLU A 68 3.64 14.59 -18.24
C GLU A 68 4.67 13.78 -17.47
N GLY A 69 4.49 12.47 -17.37
CA GLY A 69 5.35 11.57 -16.64
C GLY A 69 5.74 10.32 -17.42
N THR A 70 6.22 9.35 -16.68
CA THR A 70 6.62 8.01 -17.13
C THR A 70 5.60 6.98 -16.66
N SER A 71 5.18 6.09 -17.56
CA SER A 71 4.23 5.00 -17.31
C SER A 71 4.94 3.64 -17.32
N PHE A 72 4.75 2.84 -16.27
CA PHE A 72 5.23 1.47 -16.19
C PHE A 72 4.07 0.50 -16.41
N HIS A 73 4.11 -0.24 -17.51
CA HIS A 73 3.03 -1.13 -17.94
C HIS A 73 3.08 -2.52 -17.31
N ALA A 74 4.17 -2.88 -16.64
CA ALA A 74 4.37 -4.19 -16.02
C ALA A 74 4.92 -4.09 -14.58
N MET A 75 4.31 -3.23 -13.75
CA MET A 75 4.61 -3.16 -12.32
C MET A 75 3.91 -4.29 -11.58
N HIS A 76 4.67 -5.06 -10.79
CA HIS A 76 4.15 -6.23 -10.08
C HIS A 76 4.59 -6.29 -8.63
N TYR A 77 3.73 -6.86 -7.81
CA TYR A 77 4.10 -7.43 -6.53
C TYR A 77 4.83 -8.76 -6.76
N ASN A 78 5.94 -8.95 -6.09
CA ASN A 78 6.77 -10.16 -6.19
C ASN A 78 6.80 -10.94 -4.86
N TYR A 79 5.82 -10.75 -4.01
CA TYR A 79 5.60 -11.48 -2.76
C TYR A 79 4.11 -11.77 -2.54
N VAL A 80 3.79 -12.64 -1.60
CA VAL A 80 2.44 -12.95 -1.10
C VAL A 80 2.46 -13.09 0.43
N PRO A 81 1.31 -12.78 1.08
CA PRO A 81 0.04 -12.32 0.50
C PRO A 81 0.09 -10.85 0.07
N THR A 82 -0.67 -10.52 -0.99
CA THR A 82 -0.93 -9.14 -1.40
C THR A 82 -2.05 -8.54 -0.55
N GLY A 83 -1.81 -7.36 0.01
CA GLY A 83 -2.79 -6.73 0.90
C GLY A 83 -2.36 -5.36 1.35
N THR A 84 -3.29 -4.59 1.95
CA THR A 84 -3.11 -3.17 2.24
C THR A 84 -1.86 -2.87 3.09
N GLY A 85 -1.72 -3.52 4.25
CA GLY A 85 -0.56 -3.28 5.12
C GLY A 85 0.78 -3.63 4.46
N PRO A 86 0.97 -4.86 3.95
CA PRO A 86 2.19 -5.23 3.22
C PRO A 86 2.46 -4.35 2.00
N GLY A 87 1.42 -3.97 1.25
CA GLY A 87 1.55 -3.14 0.05
C GLY A 87 2.09 -1.75 0.38
N HIS A 88 1.46 -1.05 1.33
CA HIS A 88 1.93 0.27 1.76
C HIS A 88 3.34 0.21 2.36
N ALA A 89 3.63 -0.80 3.19
CA ALA A 89 4.99 -0.98 3.71
C ALA A 89 6.01 -1.18 2.58
N ALA A 90 5.72 -2.06 1.59
CA ALA A 90 6.65 -2.35 0.50
C ALA A 90 6.92 -1.13 -0.40
N ILE A 91 5.89 -0.33 -0.72
CA ILE A 91 6.02 0.89 -1.53
C ILE A 91 7.01 1.87 -0.89
N TRP A 92 6.89 2.10 0.42
CA TRP A 92 7.62 3.16 1.10
C TRP A 92 8.92 2.72 1.78
N THR A 93 9.13 1.42 1.99
CA THR A 93 10.36 0.87 2.57
C THR A 93 11.27 0.20 1.54
N GLY A 94 10.75 -0.17 0.37
CA GLY A 94 11.47 -1.03 -0.59
C GLY A 94 11.73 -2.45 -0.08
N ALA A 95 11.12 -2.82 1.05
CA ALA A 95 11.35 -4.10 1.73
C ALA A 95 10.20 -5.09 1.50
N TYR A 96 10.55 -6.33 1.35
CA TYR A 96 9.58 -7.43 1.37
C TYR A 96 8.99 -7.63 2.77
N PRO A 97 7.79 -8.21 2.90
CA PRO A 97 7.19 -8.54 4.19
C PRO A 97 8.09 -9.40 5.10
N ALA A 98 8.92 -10.27 4.51
CA ALA A 98 9.92 -11.05 5.24
C ALA A 98 10.94 -10.19 5.99
N VAL A 99 11.19 -8.97 5.54
CA VAL A 99 12.17 -8.02 6.09
C VAL A 99 11.46 -6.92 6.88
N SER A 100 10.43 -6.29 6.29
CA SER A 100 9.66 -5.23 6.96
C SER A 100 8.88 -5.73 8.19
N GLY A 101 8.61 -7.03 8.26
CA GLY A 101 7.80 -7.64 9.31
C GLY A 101 6.30 -7.38 9.18
N ILE A 102 5.84 -6.63 8.16
CA ILE A 102 4.42 -6.39 7.87
C ILE A 102 3.94 -7.47 6.89
N GLY A 103 3.68 -8.66 7.42
CA GLY A 103 3.33 -9.83 6.61
C GLY A 103 1.87 -9.86 6.15
N ASN A 104 0.98 -9.13 6.81
CA ASN A 104 -0.44 -8.98 6.48
C ASN A 104 -1.02 -7.81 7.27
N ASN A 105 -2.32 -7.48 7.06
CA ASN A 105 -3.05 -6.52 7.92
C ASN A 105 -3.08 -7.00 9.38
N ASP A 106 -3.35 -8.29 9.58
CA ASP A 106 -3.21 -8.97 10.86
C ASP A 106 -2.24 -10.15 10.69
N PHE A 107 -1.46 -10.46 11.73
CA PHE A 107 -0.59 -11.63 11.76
C PHE A 107 -0.54 -12.23 13.17
N TYR A 108 -0.27 -13.52 13.24
CA TYR A 108 -0.18 -14.21 14.54
C TYR A 108 1.16 -13.91 15.21
N ASP A 109 1.13 -13.16 16.33
CA ASP A 109 2.32 -12.95 17.16
C ASP A 109 2.46 -14.14 18.11
N ARG A 110 3.47 -14.97 17.88
CA ARG A 110 3.72 -16.19 18.66
C ARG A 110 4.09 -15.91 20.11
N ARG A 111 4.61 -14.71 20.44
CA ARG A 111 4.96 -14.34 21.81
C ARG A 111 3.72 -13.94 22.59
N LEU A 112 2.77 -13.29 21.92
CA LEU A 112 1.50 -12.88 22.50
C LEU A 112 0.41 -13.98 22.42
N GLY A 113 0.60 -15.00 21.57
CA GLY A 113 -0.34 -16.09 21.37
C GLY A 113 -1.66 -15.65 20.74
N LYS A 114 -1.67 -14.56 19.95
CA LYS A 114 -2.88 -14.01 19.33
C LYS A 114 -2.58 -13.32 18.00
N LEU A 115 -3.63 -13.12 17.20
CA LEU A 115 -3.59 -12.20 16.08
C LEU A 115 -3.40 -10.77 16.59
N VAL A 116 -2.51 -10.03 15.94
CA VAL A 116 -2.24 -8.63 16.19
C VAL A 116 -2.38 -7.84 14.91
N TYR A 117 -2.95 -6.66 14.99
CA TYR A 117 -3.09 -5.78 13.85
C TYR A 117 -1.78 -5.03 13.56
N CYS A 118 -1.43 -4.85 12.28
CA CYS A 118 -0.10 -4.40 11.85
C CYS A 118 0.33 -3.02 12.38
N VAL A 119 -0.61 -2.15 12.73
CA VAL A 119 -0.35 -0.83 13.32
C VAL A 119 -0.93 -0.65 14.72
N GLU A 120 -1.51 -1.71 15.33
CA GLU A 120 -2.01 -1.63 16.72
C GLU A 120 -0.88 -1.34 17.69
N ASP A 121 -1.07 -0.33 18.52
CA ASP A 121 -0.13 0.05 19.57
C ASP A 121 -0.88 0.45 20.86
N GLY A 122 -0.88 -0.45 21.84
CA GLY A 122 -1.51 -0.21 23.14
C GLY A 122 -0.74 0.73 24.05
N SER A 123 0.45 1.19 23.66
CA SER A 123 1.27 2.13 24.45
C SER A 123 0.92 3.59 24.16
N VAL A 124 0.14 3.86 23.11
CA VAL A 124 -0.30 5.20 22.71
C VAL A 124 -1.80 5.38 22.92
N THR A 125 -2.26 6.62 22.88
CA THR A 125 -3.67 6.99 23.04
C THR A 125 -4.25 7.59 21.76
N SER A 126 -5.57 7.59 21.65
CA SER A 126 -6.29 8.26 20.56
C SER A 126 -6.19 9.77 20.69
N VAL A 127 -6.06 10.48 19.57
CA VAL A 127 -6.08 11.94 19.49
C VAL A 127 -7.18 12.36 18.53
N GLY A 128 -8.08 13.23 18.99
CA GLY A 128 -9.26 13.70 18.26
C GLY A 128 -10.54 12.89 18.53
N VAL A 129 -10.43 11.77 19.26
CA VAL A 129 -11.57 10.93 19.64
C VAL A 129 -11.27 10.19 20.94
N GLU A 130 -12.33 9.83 21.69
CA GLU A 130 -12.21 8.90 22.82
C GLU A 130 -12.21 7.45 22.31
N GLY A 131 -11.54 6.53 23.05
CA GLY A 131 -11.53 5.11 22.70
C GLY A 131 -10.18 4.62 22.24
N LYS A 132 -10.17 3.58 21.38
CA LYS A 132 -8.94 2.88 20.94
C LYS A 132 -8.65 3.05 19.44
N GLU A 133 -9.45 3.80 18.74
CA GLU A 133 -9.40 3.98 17.28
C GLU A 133 -8.10 4.67 16.84
N GLY A 134 -7.51 5.50 17.74
CA GLY A 134 -6.22 6.14 17.54
C GLY A 134 -5.03 5.42 18.18
N GLN A 135 -5.20 4.25 18.79
CA GLN A 135 -4.08 3.46 19.33
C GLN A 135 -3.27 2.79 18.19
N ARG A 136 -2.59 3.61 17.41
CA ARG A 136 -1.85 3.21 16.20
C ARG A 136 -0.46 3.83 16.17
N SER A 137 0.51 3.06 15.71
CA SER A 137 1.86 3.53 15.38
C SER A 137 2.56 2.57 14.41
N PRO A 138 3.69 2.96 13.78
CA PRO A 138 4.46 2.07 12.91
C PRO A 138 5.36 1.09 13.68
N HIS A 139 5.28 1.00 15.02
CA HIS A 139 6.23 0.26 15.87
C HIS A 139 6.45 -1.22 15.48
N ARG A 140 5.51 -1.82 14.74
CA ARG A 140 5.64 -3.21 14.26
C ARG A 140 6.42 -3.31 12.95
N MET A 141 6.61 -2.21 12.24
CA MET A 141 7.48 -2.15 11.07
C MET A 141 8.95 -2.16 11.52
N LEU A 142 9.77 -3.03 10.93
CA LEU A 142 11.13 -3.31 11.41
C LEU A 142 12.22 -2.54 10.66
N VAL A 143 11.85 -1.77 9.67
CA VAL A 143 12.75 -1.04 8.76
C VAL A 143 12.28 0.40 8.61
N SER A 144 13.19 1.28 8.18
CA SER A 144 12.88 2.68 7.86
C SER A 144 12.09 2.81 6.55
N THR A 145 11.45 3.96 6.40
CA THR A 145 10.79 4.40 5.15
C THR A 145 11.63 5.47 4.45
N VAL A 146 11.25 5.84 3.23
CA VAL A 146 11.79 7.02 2.53
C VAL A 146 11.63 8.28 3.38
N SER A 147 10.49 8.44 4.07
CA SER A 147 10.23 9.55 4.97
C SER A 147 11.19 9.58 6.17
N ASP A 148 11.47 8.40 6.77
CA ASP A 148 12.43 8.31 7.88
C ASP A 148 13.84 8.73 7.43
N GLU A 149 14.32 8.23 6.30
CA GLU A 149 15.64 8.58 5.77
C GLU A 149 15.74 10.06 5.40
N LEU A 150 14.68 10.64 4.85
CA LEU A 150 14.60 12.07 4.56
C LEU A 150 14.66 12.92 5.84
N LYS A 151 13.92 12.53 6.88
CA LYS A 151 13.95 13.17 8.21
C LYS A 151 15.36 13.11 8.82
N LEU A 152 16.05 11.99 8.69
CA LEU A 152 17.44 11.84 9.16
C LEU A 152 18.40 12.76 8.41
N LEU A 153 18.35 12.77 7.06
CA LEU A 153 19.23 13.64 6.25
C LEU A 153 19.01 15.12 6.54
N THR A 154 17.76 15.54 6.68
CA THR A 154 17.39 16.95 6.87
C THR A 154 17.47 17.40 8.33
N ASN A 155 17.93 16.54 9.23
CA ASN A 155 17.96 16.79 10.68
C ASN A 155 16.58 17.22 11.22
N GLN A 156 15.55 16.44 10.88
CA GLN A 156 14.13 16.62 11.26
C GLN A 156 13.45 17.88 10.68
N ARG A 157 14.03 18.57 9.70
CA ARG A 157 13.43 19.77 9.11
C ARG A 157 12.35 19.46 8.06
N SER A 158 12.48 18.36 7.32
CA SER A 158 11.43 17.94 6.39
C SER A 158 10.13 17.63 7.11
N LEU A 159 9.01 17.92 6.45
CA LEU A 159 7.68 17.51 6.90
C LEU A 159 7.27 16.17 6.25
N SER A 160 6.63 15.30 7.01
CA SER A 160 6.13 14.03 6.53
C SER A 160 4.72 13.78 7.07
N VAL A 161 3.74 13.77 6.16
CA VAL A 161 2.31 13.68 6.49
C VAL A 161 1.65 12.55 5.73
N GLY A 162 0.86 11.73 6.43
CA GLY A 162 0.07 10.64 5.86
C GLY A 162 -1.44 10.88 6.01
N VAL A 163 -2.20 10.67 4.94
CA VAL A 163 -3.66 10.84 4.92
C VAL A 163 -4.34 9.65 4.26
N SER A 164 -5.33 9.05 4.92
CA SER A 164 -6.14 7.96 4.36
C SER A 164 -7.48 7.81 5.10
N LEU A 165 -8.38 6.98 4.57
CA LEU A 165 -9.49 6.45 5.38
C LEU A 165 -9.03 5.34 6.33
N LYS A 166 -8.03 4.54 5.93
CA LYS A 166 -7.50 3.42 6.72
C LYS A 166 -6.28 3.87 7.52
N ASP A 167 -6.24 3.57 8.81
CA ASP A 167 -5.11 3.87 9.71
C ASP A 167 -3.76 3.35 9.20
N ARG A 168 -3.68 2.06 8.80
CA ARG A 168 -2.45 1.45 8.28
C ARG A 168 -1.93 2.10 7.00
N SER A 169 -2.84 2.64 6.19
CA SER A 169 -2.51 3.32 4.93
C SER A 169 -2.03 4.76 5.13
N ALA A 170 -2.32 5.36 6.29
CA ALA A 170 -1.76 6.66 6.69
C ALA A 170 -0.44 6.49 7.47
N VAL A 171 -0.37 5.49 8.37
CA VAL A 171 0.73 5.28 9.33
C VAL A 171 1.97 4.66 8.68
N LEU A 172 1.81 3.57 7.90
CA LEU A 172 2.96 2.82 7.35
C LEU A 172 3.80 3.62 6.34
N PRO A 173 3.21 4.44 5.45
CA PRO A 173 3.97 5.24 4.47
C PRO A 173 4.95 6.21 5.09
N VAL A 174 4.54 6.87 6.16
CA VAL A 174 5.31 7.97 6.76
C VAL A 174 6.33 7.51 7.80
N GLY A 175 6.23 6.26 8.27
CA GLY A 175 7.25 5.63 9.10
C GLY A 175 7.31 6.13 10.55
N HIS A 176 8.52 6.02 11.13
CA HIS A 176 8.75 6.19 12.57
C HIS A 176 9.03 7.63 13.00
N LEU A 177 9.43 8.51 12.07
CA LEU A 177 9.88 9.87 12.36
C LEU A 177 8.93 10.95 11.81
N ALA A 178 7.72 10.56 11.38
CA ALA A 178 6.75 11.43 10.76
C ALA A 178 6.21 12.52 11.69
N ASP A 179 5.76 13.62 11.08
CA ASP A 179 5.09 14.74 11.78
C ASP A 179 3.60 14.45 12.01
N GLY A 180 2.98 13.60 11.21
CA GLY A 180 1.58 13.21 11.40
C GLY A 180 1.09 12.13 10.45
N ALA A 181 0.17 11.32 10.95
CA ALA A 181 -0.68 10.44 10.15
C ALA A 181 -2.13 10.63 10.59
N TYR A 182 -3.01 10.83 9.62
CA TYR A 182 -4.41 11.14 9.86
C TYR A 182 -5.30 10.16 9.11
N TRP A 183 -6.26 9.55 9.83
CA TRP A 183 -7.20 8.60 9.24
C TRP A 183 -8.62 8.85 9.72
N PHE A 184 -9.58 8.36 8.96
CA PHE A 184 -10.98 8.64 9.21
C PHE A 184 -11.56 7.68 10.25
N ASP A 185 -12.15 8.24 11.31
CA ASP A 185 -12.92 7.47 12.28
C ASP A 185 -14.39 7.38 11.85
N TYR A 186 -14.85 6.19 11.57
CA TYR A 186 -16.20 5.92 11.10
C TYR A 186 -17.30 6.08 12.15
N HIS A 187 -16.94 6.22 13.44
CA HIS A 187 -17.89 6.47 14.51
C HIS A 187 -18.18 7.96 14.66
N SER A 188 -17.17 8.76 14.71
CA SER A 188 -17.30 10.21 14.89
C SER A 188 -17.49 10.97 13.57
N GLY A 189 -17.10 10.40 12.43
CA GLY A 189 -17.07 11.11 11.15
C GLY A 189 -15.94 12.15 11.06
N ARG A 190 -14.85 11.96 11.80
CA ARG A 190 -13.73 12.90 11.89
C ARG A 190 -12.42 12.24 11.45
N PHE A 191 -11.48 13.04 10.97
CA PHE A 191 -10.09 12.59 10.89
C PHE A 191 -9.45 12.67 12.27
N ILE A 192 -8.79 11.61 12.64
CA ILE A 192 -8.14 11.41 13.95
C ILE A 192 -6.67 11.06 13.78
N SER A 193 -5.94 11.00 14.90
CA SER A 193 -4.54 10.62 14.94
C SER A 193 -4.22 9.81 16.20
N SER A 194 -2.95 9.66 16.47
CA SER A 194 -2.36 8.96 17.62
C SER A 194 -1.45 9.89 18.41
N SER A 195 -1.37 9.67 19.71
CA SER A 195 -0.36 10.34 20.56
C SER A 195 1.09 9.96 20.21
N PHE A 196 1.29 9.00 19.29
CA PHE A 196 2.60 8.75 18.68
C PHE A 196 3.13 9.98 17.92
N TYR A 197 2.24 10.74 17.27
CA TYR A 197 2.58 11.92 16.46
C TYR A 197 2.42 13.25 17.20
N GLY A 198 1.67 13.27 18.31
CA GLY A 198 1.44 14.45 19.12
C GLY A 198 0.21 14.33 20.01
N ASP A 199 0.12 15.17 21.03
CA ASP A 199 -0.94 15.07 22.04
C ASP A 199 -2.27 15.70 21.61
N THR A 200 -2.28 16.51 20.54
CA THR A 200 -3.48 17.20 20.00
C THR A 200 -3.49 17.16 18.49
N LEU A 201 -4.67 17.25 17.89
CA LEU A 201 -4.78 17.47 16.45
C LEU A 201 -4.28 18.89 16.11
N PRO A 202 -3.52 19.07 15.00
CA PRO A 202 -3.19 20.40 14.52
C PRO A 202 -4.44 21.14 14.05
N SER A 203 -4.39 22.49 14.09
CA SER A 203 -5.51 23.36 13.78
C SER A 203 -6.15 23.09 12.40
N TRP A 204 -5.34 22.77 11.41
CA TRP A 204 -5.84 22.49 10.06
C TRP A 204 -6.70 21.22 9.99
N VAL A 205 -6.41 20.20 10.82
CA VAL A 205 -7.23 18.99 10.95
C VAL A 205 -8.53 19.30 11.69
N GLU A 206 -8.45 20.07 12.79
CA GLU A 206 -9.66 20.49 13.54
C GLU A 206 -10.57 21.36 12.67
N ASN A 207 -10.03 22.34 11.94
CA ASN A 207 -10.76 23.18 10.99
C ASN A 207 -11.47 22.35 9.91
N TYR A 208 -10.84 21.30 9.42
CA TYR A 208 -11.49 20.38 8.48
C TYR A 208 -12.64 19.60 9.15
N ASN A 209 -12.39 19.07 10.33
CA ASN A 209 -13.36 18.28 11.09
C ASN A 209 -14.61 19.08 11.49
N GLU A 210 -14.52 20.41 11.56
CA GLU A 210 -15.68 21.29 11.88
C GLU A 210 -16.62 21.50 10.68
N LYS A 211 -16.24 21.12 9.46
CA LYS A 211 -17.00 21.41 8.23
C LYS A 211 -18.22 20.52 7.99
N SER A 212 -18.61 19.61 8.87
CA SER A 212 -19.77 18.69 8.69
C SER A 212 -19.80 17.98 7.32
N ARG A 213 -18.65 17.82 6.69
CA ARG A 213 -18.50 17.32 5.33
C ARG A 213 -19.01 15.89 5.14
N PRO A 214 -18.77 14.96 6.10
CA PRO A 214 -19.31 13.61 6.05
C PRO A 214 -20.84 13.54 5.99
N GLU A 215 -21.52 14.41 6.73
CA GLU A 215 -22.99 14.51 6.73
C GLU A 215 -23.52 15.00 5.38
N GLU A 216 -22.89 16.02 4.79
CA GLU A 216 -23.27 16.56 3.48
C GLU A 216 -23.16 15.51 2.38
N LEU A 217 -22.10 14.70 2.42
CA LEU A 217 -21.87 13.63 1.45
C LEU A 217 -22.89 12.49 1.62
N LEU A 218 -23.20 12.08 2.86
CA LEU A 218 -24.21 11.05 3.13
C LEU A 218 -25.64 11.51 2.81
N ALA A 219 -25.90 12.82 2.70
CA ALA A 219 -27.19 13.35 2.29
C ALA A 219 -27.45 13.24 0.78
N GLN A 220 -26.49 12.79 -0.01
CA GLN A 220 -26.60 12.68 -1.46
C GLN A 220 -26.86 11.23 -1.91
N PRO A 221 -27.77 10.97 -2.86
CA PRO A 221 -27.88 9.66 -3.49
C PRO A 221 -26.67 9.41 -4.39
N TRP A 222 -26.19 8.16 -4.44
CA TRP A 222 -25.18 7.78 -5.42
C TRP A 222 -25.86 7.43 -6.74
N ALA A 223 -25.97 8.41 -7.62
CA ALA A 223 -26.40 8.24 -9.01
C ALA A 223 -25.18 8.14 -9.93
N LEU A 224 -25.34 7.58 -11.11
CA LEU A 224 -24.28 7.57 -12.12
C LEU A 224 -23.80 9.00 -12.42
N ARG A 225 -22.48 9.16 -12.59
CA ARG A 225 -21.86 10.44 -12.98
C ARG A 225 -22.23 10.85 -14.39
N ASP A 226 -22.24 9.90 -15.29
CA ASP A 226 -22.47 10.09 -16.74
C ASP A 226 -23.73 9.35 -17.20
N ALA A 227 -24.13 9.54 -18.45
CA ALA A 227 -25.28 8.86 -19.04
C ALA A 227 -25.10 7.33 -19.02
N PRO A 228 -26.12 6.55 -18.62
CA PRO A 228 -26.02 5.10 -18.40
C PRO A 228 -25.46 4.31 -19.60
N GLU A 229 -25.74 4.74 -20.83
CA GLU A 229 -25.27 4.14 -22.06
C GLU A 229 -23.76 4.27 -22.30
N THR A 230 -23.08 5.13 -21.56
CA THR A 230 -21.62 5.31 -21.64
C THR A 230 -20.85 4.28 -20.82
N TYR A 231 -21.54 3.56 -19.91
CA TYR A 231 -20.93 2.53 -19.07
C TYR A 231 -20.84 1.18 -19.80
N VAL A 232 -20.00 1.15 -20.83
CA VAL A 232 -19.82 -0.02 -21.71
C VAL A 232 -18.72 -0.99 -21.26
N ASN A 233 -17.93 -0.59 -20.25
CA ASN A 233 -16.78 -1.34 -19.77
C ASN A 233 -17.04 -2.08 -18.43
N SER A 234 -18.25 -1.97 -17.92
CA SER A 234 -18.78 -2.71 -16.78
C SER A 234 -19.88 -3.67 -17.20
N ARG A 235 -20.33 -4.48 -16.27
CA ARG A 235 -21.45 -5.41 -16.45
C ARG A 235 -22.80 -4.68 -16.37
N PRO A 236 -23.88 -5.36 -16.76
CA PRO A 236 -25.22 -4.84 -16.48
C PRO A 236 -25.39 -4.53 -15.01
N ASP A 237 -26.10 -3.45 -14.72
CA ASP A 237 -26.33 -2.88 -13.40
C ASP A 237 -26.94 -3.88 -12.40
N ASP A 238 -27.97 -4.62 -12.81
CA ASP A 238 -28.55 -5.71 -12.02
C ASP A 238 -27.70 -6.97 -12.17
N ASN A 239 -26.89 -7.25 -11.15
CA ASN A 239 -25.89 -8.31 -11.19
C ASN A 239 -25.93 -9.18 -9.93
N ALA A 240 -26.15 -10.48 -10.11
CA ALA A 240 -26.27 -11.46 -9.01
C ALA A 240 -24.97 -11.64 -8.19
N PHE A 241 -23.81 -11.18 -8.68
CA PHE A 241 -22.50 -11.33 -8.02
C PHE A 241 -22.13 -10.13 -7.15
N GLU A 242 -23.02 -9.16 -7.00
CA GLU A 242 -22.83 -7.93 -6.24
C GLU A 242 -23.65 -7.91 -4.95
N HIS A 243 -23.17 -7.19 -3.94
CA HIS A 243 -23.90 -6.98 -2.68
C HIS A 243 -24.69 -5.68 -2.72
N ALA A 244 -26.01 -5.77 -2.73
CA ALA A 244 -26.88 -4.60 -2.51
C ALA A 244 -26.62 -3.93 -1.15
N PHE A 245 -26.89 -2.63 -1.02
CA PHE A 245 -26.89 -1.99 0.28
C PHE A 245 -28.05 -2.52 1.16
N ALA A 246 -27.92 -2.37 2.46
CA ALA A 246 -28.98 -2.76 3.39
C ALA A 246 -30.28 -1.99 3.06
N GLY A 247 -31.37 -2.74 2.85
CA GLY A 247 -32.67 -2.17 2.49
C GLY A 247 -32.91 -1.95 0.99
N GLU A 248 -31.92 -2.17 0.14
CA GLU A 248 -32.11 -2.24 -1.32
C GLU A 248 -32.49 -3.66 -1.75
N SER A 249 -33.34 -3.76 -2.76
CA SER A 249 -33.78 -5.04 -3.34
C SER A 249 -32.76 -5.63 -4.33
N ALA A 250 -31.93 -4.77 -4.94
CA ALA A 250 -30.89 -5.11 -5.90
C ALA A 250 -29.77 -4.07 -5.85
N PRO A 251 -28.53 -4.42 -6.27
CA PRO A 251 -27.41 -3.49 -6.35
C PRO A 251 -27.49 -2.67 -7.66
N VAL A 252 -28.44 -1.73 -7.73
CA VAL A 252 -28.69 -0.96 -8.96
C VAL A 252 -28.73 0.53 -8.69
N PHE A 253 -28.25 1.31 -9.65
CA PHE A 253 -28.33 2.77 -9.60
C PHE A 253 -29.75 3.30 -9.78
N PRO A 254 -30.10 4.45 -9.11
CA PRO A 254 -29.30 5.14 -8.11
C PRO A 254 -29.40 4.51 -6.71
N HIS A 255 -28.30 4.42 -5.98
CA HIS A 255 -28.30 3.99 -4.60
C HIS A 255 -28.83 5.11 -3.68
N ASN A 256 -29.83 4.82 -2.88
CA ASN A 256 -30.40 5.79 -1.94
C ASN A 256 -29.57 5.83 -0.64
N ILE A 257 -28.38 6.40 -0.72
CA ILE A 257 -27.44 6.46 0.42
C ILE A 257 -28.06 7.15 1.65
N PRO A 258 -28.84 8.24 1.54
CA PRO A 258 -29.52 8.81 2.70
C PRO A 258 -30.43 7.81 3.45
N ALA A 259 -31.20 6.99 2.73
CA ALA A 259 -32.04 5.97 3.35
C ALA A 259 -31.21 4.83 3.97
N VAL A 260 -30.15 4.40 3.30
CA VAL A 260 -29.20 3.39 3.83
C VAL A 260 -28.49 3.92 5.08
N ALA A 261 -28.07 5.18 5.10
CA ALA A 261 -27.44 5.82 6.26
C ALA A 261 -28.37 5.89 7.46
N ALA A 262 -29.65 6.21 7.23
CA ALA A 262 -30.66 6.24 8.28
C ALA A 262 -30.90 4.87 8.94
N GLN A 263 -30.80 3.77 8.17
CA GLN A 263 -30.93 2.40 8.67
C GLN A 263 -29.69 1.91 9.42
N ASN A 264 -28.50 2.45 9.09
CA ASN A 264 -27.21 2.05 9.66
C ASN A 264 -26.74 2.92 10.84
N ALA A 265 -27.64 3.66 11.48
CA ALA A 265 -27.34 4.51 12.65
C ALA A 265 -26.85 3.73 13.90
N GLY A 266 -26.53 2.44 13.77
CA GLY A 266 -26.13 1.50 14.82
C GLY A 266 -24.61 1.27 14.94
N SER A 267 -24.24 0.14 15.51
CA SER A 267 -22.92 -0.22 16.07
C SER A 267 -21.66 -0.07 15.21
N LYS A 268 -21.78 0.18 13.91
CA LYS A 268 -20.62 0.36 13.00
C LYS A 268 -20.46 1.80 12.48
N GLY A 269 -21.20 2.75 13.05
CA GLY A 269 -21.17 4.14 12.61
C GLY A 269 -21.81 4.32 11.22
N ARG A 270 -22.67 5.32 11.09
CA ARG A 270 -23.31 5.67 9.80
C ARG A 270 -22.31 6.09 8.73
N PHE A 271 -21.13 6.56 9.15
CA PHE A 271 -20.07 7.04 8.28
C PHE A 271 -19.27 5.92 7.58
N THR A 272 -19.44 4.64 8.00
CA THR A 272 -18.86 3.50 7.25
C THR A 272 -19.33 3.47 5.79
N LEU A 273 -20.54 4.00 5.51
CA LEU A 273 -21.05 4.11 4.14
C LEU A 273 -20.16 4.97 3.22
N LEU A 274 -19.46 5.97 3.76
CA LEU A 274 -18.54 6.79 2.98
C LEU A 274 -17.39 5.97 2.40
N SER A 275 -16.93 4.95 3.13
CA SER A 275 -15.85 4.08 2.61
C SER A 275 -16.29 3.22 1.43
N ILE A 276 -17.57 2.87 1.32
CA ILE A 276 -18.12 2.03 0.25
C ILE A 276 -18.90 2.84 -0.79
N THR A 277 -18.56 4.12 -0.94
CA THR A 277 -19.04 5.06 -1.96
C THR A 277 -17.86 5.89 -2.47
N PRO A 278 -17.96 6.55 -3.64
CA PRO A 278 -16.89 7.41 -4.15
C PRO A 278 -16.51 8.57 -3.22
N TRP A 279 -17.42 8.98 -2.35
CA TRP A 279 -17.22 10.12 -1.46
C TRP A 279 -16.13 9.91 -0.41
N GLY A 280 -15.78 8.67 -0.12
CA GLY A 280 -14.60 8.39 0.70
C GLY A 280 -13.31 8.92 0.06
N ASN A 281 -13.20 8.87 -1.27
CA ASN A 281 -12.07 9.47 -1.98
C ASN A 281 -12.12 11.00 -1.94
N THR A 282 -13.33 11.59 -2.02
CA THR A 282 -13.51 13.05 -1.85
C THR A 282 -12.99 13.52 -0.49
N LEU A 283 -13.33 12.81 0.61
CA LEU A 283 -12.83 13.15 1.95
C LEU A 283 -11.30 13.11 2.05
N VAL A 284 -10.68 12.06 1.48
CA VAL A 284 -9.22 11.92 1.50
C VAL A 284 -8.55 13.03 0.70
N ARG A 285 -9.07 13.35 -0.50
CA ARG A 285 -8.56 14.48 -1.31
C ARG A 285 -8.68 15.81 -0.57
N GLU A 286 -9.85 16.11 -0.02
CA GLU A 286 -10.08 17.38 0.69
C GLU A 286 -9.16 17.51 1.91
N MET A 287 -8.90 16.41 2.62
CA MET A 287 -7.96 16.37 3.75
C MET A 287 -6.50 16.57 3.31
N ALA A 288 -6.10 15.97 2.18
CA ALA A 288 -4.78 16.18 1.59
C ALA A 288 -4.59 17.63 1.09
N GLU A 289 -5.63 18.22 0.49
CA GLU A 289 -5.63 19.64 0.10
C GLU A 289 -5.53 20.58 1.31
N ALA A 290 -6.18 20.23 2.43
CA ALA A 290 -6.03 21.00 3.67
C ALA A 290 -4.59 20.95 4.19
N ALA A 291 -3.93 19.78 4.13
CA ALA A 291 -2.51 19.68 4.46
C ALA A 291 -1.64 20.56 3.55
N LEU A 292 -1.84 20.53 2.23
CA LEU A 292 -1.09 21.36 1.26
C LEU A 292 -1.30 22.87 1.46
N ARG A 293 -2.52 23.30 1.79
CA ARG A 293 -2.86 24.71 1.89
C ARG A 293 -2.49 25.33 3.25
N GLU A 294 -2.61 24.56 4.32
CA GLU A 294 -2.53 25.04 5.70
C GLU A 294 -1.24 24.64 6.43
N THR A 295 -0.32 23.91 5.76
CA THR A 295 1.03 23.61 6.28
C THR A 295 2.12 24.18 5.37
N GLU A 296 3.38 23.99 5.78
CA GLU A 296 4.55 24.44 4.99
C GLU A 296 5.04 23.38 3.99
N LEU A 297 4.26 22.32 3.72
CA LEU A 297 4.63 21.25 2.78
C LEU A 297 5.07 21.80 1.41
N GLY A 298 6.31 21.52 1.03
CA GLY A 298 6.92 21.90 -0.25
C GLY A 298 7.17 23.38 -0.45
N ARG A 299 7.07 24.22 0.59
CA ARG A 299 7.18 25.70 0.47
C ARG A 299 8.59 26.24 0.63
N ASP A 300 9.51 25.44 1.12
CA ASP A 300 10.92 25.82 1.23
C ASP A 300 11.81 24.89 0.38
N ASP A 301 13.14 25.00 0.56
CA ASP A 301 14.12 24.21 -0.19
C ASP A 301 14.42 22.84 0.49
N VAL A 302 13.76 22.52 1.60
CA VAL A 302 13.84 21.21 2.27
C VAL A 302 12.74 20.33 1.72
N PRO A 303 13.07 19.20 1.08
CA PRO A 303 12.05 18.31 0.56
C PRO A 303 11.14 17.74 1.64
N ASP A 304 9.86 17.61 1.30
CA ASP A 304 8.81 17.08 2.14
C ASP A 304 8.11 15.87 1.52
N VAL A 305 7.32 15.14 2.30
CA VAL A 305 6.54 13.99 1.85
C VAL A 305 5.08 14.12 2.24
N LEU A 306 4.19 13.99 1.27
CA LEU A 306 2.75 13.80 1.47
C LEU A 306 2.33 12.44 0.93
N ALA A 307 2.00 11.51 1.80
CA ALA A 307 1.49 10.18 1.46
C ALA A 307 -0.04 10.18 1.51
N ILE A 308 -0.68 9.91 0.37
CA ILE A 308 -2.13 9.90 0.23
C ILE A 308 -2.57 8.49 -0.18
N SER A 309 -3.48 7.87 0.57
CA SER A 309 -4.05 6.59 0.19
C SER A 309 -5.56 6.65 0.07
N PHE A 310 -6.06 6.42 -1.14
CA PHE A 310 -7.48 6.42 -1.48
C PHE A 310 -8.07 5.03 -1.28
N SER A 311 -8.74 4.82 -0.15
CA SER A 311 -9.18 3.50 0.27
C SER A 311 -10.60 3.13 -0.17
N ALA A 312 -11.42 4.07 -0.63
CA ALA A 312 -12.81 3.78 -0.99
C ALA A 312 -12.90 2.86 -2.22
N THR A 313 -11.94 2.91 -3.13
CA THR A 313 -11.81 2.01 -4.29
C THR A 313 -11.77 0.54 -3.88
N ASP A 314 -11.07 0.19 -2.80
CA ASP A 314 -11.01 -1.16 -2.25
C ASP A 314 -12.35 -1.62 -1.67
N TYR A 315 -12.96 -0.79 -0.83
CA TYR A 315 -14.25 -1.14 -0.23
C TYR A 315 -15.38 -1.29 -1.26
N VAL A 316 -15.40 -0.42 -2.29
CA VAL A 316 -16.32 -0.54 -3.43
C VAL A 316 -16.03 -1.82 -4.22
N GLY A 317 -14.75 -2.09 -4.51
CA GLY A 317 -14.31 -3.31 -5.18
C GLY A 317 -14.69 -4.57 -4.42
N HIS A 318 -14.47 -4.62 -3.11
CA HIS A 318 -14.87 -5.74 -2.25
C HIS A 318 -16.38 -5.99 -2.27
N ARG A 319 -17.19 -4.93 -2.35
CA ARG A 319 -18.65 -5.04 -2.31
C ARG A 319 -19.24 -5.46 -3.65
N PHE A 320 -18.83 -4.80 -4.72
CA PHE A 320 -19.46 -4.93 -6.02
C PHE A 320 -18.63 -5.76 -7.02
N GLY A 321 -17.32 -5.85 -6.81
CA GLY A 321 -16.40 -6.59 -7.67
C GLY A 321 -15.87 -5.76 -8.85
N PRO A 322 -14.73 -6.18 -9.44
CA PRO A 322 -13.96 -5.39 -10.40
C PRO A 322 -14.65 -5.16 -11.76
N ALA A 323 -15.78 -5.83 -12.01
CA ALA A 323 -16.55 -5.67 -13.25
C ALA A 323 -17.86 -4.91 -13.06
N SER A 324 -18.14 -4.41 -11.87
CA SER A 324 -19.38 -3.70 -11.55
C SER A 324 -19.40 -2.30 -12.13
N ARG A 325 -20.62 -1.78 -12.28
CA ARG A 325 -20.85 -0.40 -12.72
C ARG A 325 -20.43 0.60 -11.63
N GLU A 326 -20.55 0.22 -10.38
CA GLU A 326 -20.13 1.00 -9.21
C GLU A 326 -18.61 1.21 -9.19
N VAL A 327 -17.83 0.18 -9.55
CA VAL A 327 -16.38 0.32 -9.69
C VAL A 327 -16.06 1.26 -10.86
N GLU A 328 -16.70 1.11 -12.03
CA GLU A 328 -16.48 2.02 -13.17
C GLU A 328 -16.84 3.47 -12.81
N ASP A 329 -18.00 3.71 -12.17
CA ASP A 329 -18.42 5.06 -11.73
C ASP A 329 -17.45 5.65 -10.70
N THR A 330 -16.97 4.82 -9.77
CA THR A 330 -15.98 5.23 -8.78
C THR A 330 -14.68 5.71 -9.43
N TYR A 331 -14.16 5.01 -10.44
CA TYR A 331 -12.93 5.40 -11.13
C TYR A 331 -13.11 6.62 -12.03
N ARG A 332 -14.28 6.80 -12.66
CA ARG A 332 -14.62 8.02 -13.41
C ARG A 332 -14.62 9.25 -12.50
N ARG A 333 -15.19 9.15 -11.30
CA ARG A 333 -15.18 10.21 -10.29
C ARG A 333 -13.81 10.42 -9.68
N PHE A 334 -13.05 9.33 -9.51
CA PHE A 334 -11.70 9.40 -8.96
C PHE A 334 -10.76 10.17 -9.89
N ASP A 335 -10.92 10.05 -11.20
CA ASP A 335 -10.19 10.88 -12.17
C ASP A 335 -10.45 12.40 -11.97
N ASP A 336 -11.72 12.77 -11.65
CA ASP A 336 -12.06 14.17 -11.28
C ASP A 336 -11.42 14.58 -9.94
N GLU A 337 -11.32 13.65 -8.97
CA GLU A 337 -10.66 13.94 -7.70
C GLU A 337 -9.14 14.14 -7.89
N LEU A 338 -8.50 13.35 -8.75
CA LEU A 338 -7.09 13.54 -9.12
C LEU A 338 -6.87 14.90 -9.79
N SER A 339 -7.72 15.29 -10.74
CA SER A 339 -7.64 16.60 -11.41
C SER A 339 -7.66 17.76 -10.42
N LYS A 340 -8.55 17.72 -9.42
CA LYS A 340 -8.63 18.74 -8.36
C LYS A 340 -7.39 18.75 -7.47
N LEU A 341 -6.91 17.57 -7.08
CA LEU A 341 -5.70 17.43 -6.26
C LEU A 341 -4.48 18.00 -7.00
N PHE A 342 -4.32 17.70 -8.29
CA PHE A 342 -3.20 18.21 -9.09
C PHE A 342 -3.26 19.72 -9.29
N ALA A 343 -4.46 20.29 -9.44
CA ALA A 343 -4.64 21.74 -9.47
C ALA A 343 -4.22 22.39 -8.14
N THR A 344 -4.52 21.75 -6.99
CA THR A 344 -4.08 22.23 -5.68
C THR A 344 -2.56 22.13 -5.50
N ILE A 345 -1.93 21.04 -5.95
CA ILE A 345 -0.46 20.90 -5.93
C ILE A 345 0.20 22.02 -6.76
N GLU A 346 -0.32 22.26 -7.98
CA GLU A 346 0.18 23.31 -8.86
C GLU A 346 0.04 24.70 -8.26
N GLU A 347 -1.10 24.99 -7.60
CA GLU A 347 -1.36 26.27 -6.93
C GLU A 347 -0.46 26.51 -5.71
N THR A 348 -0.18 25.46 -4.91
CA THR A 348 0.47 25.60 -3.59
C THR A 348 1.99 25.44 -3.63
N VAL A 349 2.49 24.53 -4.46
CA VAL A 349 3.91 24.15 -4.52
C VAL A 349 4.52 24.40 -5.91
N GLY A 350 3.73 24.25 -6.96
CA GLY A 350 4.15 24.19 -8.36
C GLY A 350 4.40 22.76 -8.82
N TRP A 351 3.89 22.42 -10.00
CA TRP A 351 4.04 21.09 -10.58
C TRP A 351 5.50 20.74 -10.85
N GLU A 352 6.29 21.74 -11.30
CA GLU A 352 7.71 21.62 -11.58
C GLU A 352 8.58 21.36 -10.34
N ASN A 353 8.07 21.63 -9.15
CA ASN A 353 8.74 21.40 -7.87
C ASN A 353 8.30 20.10 -7.19
N THR A 354 7.33 19.38 -7.77
CA THR A 354 6.68 18.24 -7.14
C THR A 354 6.95 16.95 -7.90
N LEU A 355 7.42 15.92 -7.21
CA LEU A 355 7.44 14.57 -7.73
C LEU A 355 6.16 13.88 -7.28
N VAL A 356 5.32 13.50 -8.24
CA VAL A 356 4.07 12.76 -8.00
C VAL A 356 4.22 11.34 -8.52
N PHE A 357 3.93 10.33 -7.71
CA PHE A 357 3.73 8.99 -8.21
C PHE A 357 2.36 8.45 -7.82
N LEU A 358 1.79 7.61 -8.69
CA LEU A 358 0.53 6.91 -8.47
C LEU A 358 0.73 5.42 -8.70
N THR A 359 0.35 4.62 -7.71
CA THR A 359 0.36 3.15 -7.77
C THR A 359 -0.80 2.56 -6.96
N ALA A 360 -0.81 1.24 -6.77
CA ALA A 360 -1.75 0.55 -5.88
C ALA A 360 -0.99 -0.38 -4.93
N ASP A 361 -1.58 -0.62 -3.76
CA ASP A 361 -1.08 -1.53 -2.73
C ASP A 361 -1.32 -3.01 -3.05
N HIS A 362 -2.25 -3.31 -3.91
CA HIS A 362 -2.57 -4.58 -4.58
C HIS A 362 -3.65 -4.37 -5.64
N ALA A 363 -3.90 -5.40 -6.44
CA ALA A 363 -5.07 -5.45 -7.31
C ALA A 363 -6.11 -6.44 -6.74
N VAL A 364 -6.99 -7.02 -7.57
CA VAL A 364 -8.13 -7.81 -7.09
C VAL A 364 -8.58 -8.86 -8.09
N SER A 365 -9.00 -10.04 -7.59
CA SER A 365 -9.62 -11.08 -8.40
C SER A 365 -11.09 -10.79 -8.72
N TYR A 366 -11.60 -11.43 -9.75
CA TYR A 366 -13.04 -11.55 -9.94
C TYR A 366 -13.64 -12.49 -8.89
N ASN A 367 -14.93 -12.33 -8.63
CA ASN A 367 -15.70 -13.22 -7.79
C ASN A 367 -15.66 -14.67 -8.30
N SER A 368 -15.53 -15.67 -7.39
CA SER A 368 -15.43 -17.08 -7.76
C SER A 368 -16.68 -17.62 -8.45
N ALA A 369 -17.89 -17.21 -8.02
CA ALA A 369 -19.14 -17.63 -8.67
C ALA A 369 -19.24 -17.06 -10.10
N TYR A 370 -18.79 -15.80 -10.29
CA TYR A 370 -18.68 -15.23 -11.61
C TYR A 370 -17.72 -16.03 -12.51
N LEU A 371 -16.52 -16.33 -12.03
CA LEU A 371 -15.55 -17.10 -12.80
C LEU A 371 -16.10 -18.49 -13.15
N ARG A 372 -16.81 -19.15 -12.23
CA ARG A 372 -17.51 -20.40 -12.54
C ARG A 372 -18.58 -20.24 -13.63
N SER A 373 -19.32 -19.12 -13.62
CA SER A 373 -20.31 -18.85 -14.69
C SER A 373 -19.68 -18.67 -16.07
N LEU A 374 -18.38 -18.34 -16.12
CA LEU A 374 -17.58 -18.27 -17.35
C LEU A 374 -16.90 -19.62 -17.70
N GLY A 375 -17.17 -20.69 -16.95
CA GLY A 375 -16.59 -22.02 -17.20
C GLY A 375 -15.30 -22.32 -16.42
N MET A 376 -14.87 -21.43 -15.52
CA MET A 376 -13.67 -21.65 -14.69
C MET A 376 -14.02 -22.48 -13.45
N GLY A 377 -14.13 -23.81 -13.62
CA GLY A 377 -14.57 -24.75 -12.57
C GLY A 377 -13.61 -24.85 -11.36
N SER A 378 -12.37 -24.39 -11.50
CA SER A 378 -11.34 -24.40 -10.43
C SER A 378 -11.40 -23.20 -9.47
N ALA A 379 -12.35 -22.28 -9.64
CA ALA A 379 -12.55 -21.15 -8.73
C ALA A 379 -13.49 -21.56 -7.59
N PHE A 380 -12.97 -21.64 -6.36
CA PHE A 380 -13.72 -22.09 -5.18
C PHE A 380 -14.07 -20.94 -4.25
N SER A 381 -15.14 -21.12 -3.46
CA SER A 381 -15.45 -20.28 -2.30
C SER A 381 -15.24 -21.12 -1.05
N LEU A 382 -14.27 -20.77 -0.23
CA LEU A 382 -13.84 -21.54 0.93
C LEU A 382 -14.32 -20.91 2.24
N ASN A 383 -14.57 -21.76 3.23
CA ASN A 383 -14.83 -21.33 4.60
C ASN A 383 -13.56 -21.56 5.45
N ALA A 384 -12.95 -20.49 5.92
CA ALA A 384 -11.71 -20.55 6.70
C ALA A 384 -11.85 -21.36 8.01
N LYS A 385 -13.02 -21.26 8.67
CA LYS A 385 -13.27 -21.99 9.92
C LYS A 385 -13.38 -23.49 9.69
N SER A 386 -14.10 -23.90 8.63
CA SER A 386 -14.20 -25.32 8.27
C SER A 386 -12.83 -25.89 7.89
N LEU A 387 -12.09 -25.17 7.03
CA LEU A 387 -10.76 -25.61 6.60
C LEU A 387 -9.80 -25.76 7.80
N ARG A 388 -9.82 -24.83 8.77
CA ARG A 388 -9.04 -24.96 10.00
C ARG A 388 -9.41 -26.23 10.78
N THR A 389 -10.71 -26.54 10.91
CA THR A 389 -11.19 -27.74 11.60
C THR A 389 -10.74 -29.02 10.90
N ASP A 390 -10.79 -29.01 9.57
CA ASP A 390 -10.39 -30.18 8.76
C ASP A 390 -8.87 -30.42 8.85
N ILE A 391 -8.05 -29.35 8.83
CA ILE A 391 -6.60 -29.42 9.07
C ILE A 391 -6.30 -29.96 10.47
N GLU A 392 -6.99 -29.46 11.51
CA GLU A 392 -6.86 -29.98 12.88
C GLU A 392 -7.13 -31.50 12.91
N SER A 393 -8.25 -31.95 12.31
CA SER A 393 -8.63 -33.36 12.26
C SER A 393 -7.61 -34.23 11.52
N ALA A 394 -6.99 -33.72 10.47
CA ALA A 394 -5.93 -34.42 9.73
C ALA A 394 -4.69 -34.64 10.62
N VAL A 395 -4.30 -33.66 11.41
CA VAL A 395 -3.16 -33.77 12.34
C VAL A 395 -3.52 -34.72 13.50
N GLU A 396 -4.72 -34.58 14.07
CA GLU A 396 -5.22 -35.48 15.15
C GLU A 396 -5.27 -36.95 14.73
N SER A 397 -5.67 -37.23 13.50
CA SER A 397 -5.73 -38.59 12.99
C SER A 397 -4.37 -39.30 12.98
N ARG A 398 -3.28 -38.55 12.88
CA ARG A 398 -1.91 -39.07 12.81
C ARG A 398 -1.18 -39.06 14.15
N TYR A 399 -1.42 -38.03 14.97
CA TYR A 399 -0.65 -37.82 16.20
C TYR A 399 -1.48 -37.84 17.49
N GLY A 400 -2.79 -38.15 17.37
CA GLY A 400 -3.72 -38.19 18.50
C GLY A 400 -4.37 -36.85 18.80
N ALA A 401 -5.44 -36.88 19.59
CA ALA A 401 -6.25 -35.74 19.95
C ALA A 401 -5.44 -34.64 20.67
N GLY A 402 -5.75 -33.40 20.35
CA GLY A 402 -5.16 -32.21 21.00
C GLY A 402 -5.20 -31.00 20.11
N PRO A 403 -5.01 -29.80 20.66
CA PRO A 403 -4.96 -28.57 19.87
C PRO A 403 -3.61 -28.45 19.15
N TRP A 404 -3.60 -28.79 17.87
CA TRP A 404 -2.41 -28.71 17.03
C TRP A 404 -2.32 -27.40 16.24
N VAL A 405 -3.49 -26.86 15.81
CA VAL A 405 -3.59 -25.64 14.99
C VAL A 405 -4.08 -24.49 15.85
N VAL A 406 -3.20 -23.53 16.14
CA VAL A 406 -3.55 -22.33 16.93
C VAL A 406 -4.30 -21.31 16.08
N GLU A 407 -3.99 -21.20 14.78
CA GLU A 407 -4.68 -20.27 13.88
C GLU A 407 -4.59 -20.73 12.42
N PHE A 408 -5.59 -20.36 11.64
CA PHE A 408 -5.58 -20.37 10.18
C PHE A 408 -6.00 -18.98 9.68
N TYR A 409 -5.09 -18.26 9.03
CA TYR A 409 -5.36 -16.91 8.57
C TYR A 409 -4.75 -16.66 7.18
N LYS A 410 -5.59 -16.26 6.23
CA LYS A 410 -5.17 -15.90 4.86
C LYS A 410 -4.22 -16.94 4.22
N GLY A 411 -4.63 -18.22 4.23
CA GLY A 411 -3.84 -19.31 3.63
C GLY A 411 -2.61 -19.75 4.43
N GLN A 412 -2.43 -19.26 5.64
CA GLN A 412 -1.33 -19.64 6.52
C GLN A 412 -1.84 -20.44 7.72
N VAL A 413 -1.21 -21.59 7.96
CA VAL A 413 -1.50 -22.45 9.10
C VAL A 413 -0.47 -22.22 10.19
N PHE A 414 -0.92 -21.90 11.39
CA PHE A 414 -0.06 -21.69 12.55
C PHE A 414 -0.21 -22.87 13.51
N LEU A 415 0.87 -23.60 13.75
CA LEU A 415 0.90 -24.76 14.63
C LEU A 415 1.22 -24.37 16.07
N ASP A 416 0.67 -25.12 17.04
CA ASP A 416 1.11 -25.07 18.43
C ASP A 416 2.49 -25.76 18.57
N ARG A 417 3.53 -24.97 18.41
CA ARG A 417 4.92 -25.47 18.50
C ARG A 417 5.27 -25.99 19.89
N THR A 418 4.54 -25.57 20.95
CA THR A 418 4.72 -26.11 22.30
C THR A 418 4.14 -27.51 22.37
N ARG A 419 2.93 -27.72 21.88
CA ARG A 419 2.30 -29.02 21.77
C ARG A 419 3.14 -30.01 20.96
N VAL A 420 3.70 -29.57 19.82
CA VAL A 420 4.58 -30.41 18.99
C VAL A 420 5.79 -30.90 19.79
N ARG A 421 6.46 -30.02 20.56
CA ARG A 421 7.60 -30.41 21.41
C ARG A 421 7.20 -31.34 22.54
N GLU A 422 6.08 -31.07 23.21
CA GLU A 422 5.58 -31.92 24.32
C GLU A 422 5.19 -33.33 23.83
N ALA A 423 4.75 -33.46 22.60
CA ALA A 423 4.49 -34.76 21.97
C ALA A 423 5.77 -35.48 21.51
N GLY A 424 6.95 -34.88 21.67
CA GLY A 424 8.22 -35.47 21.23
C GLY A 424 8.37 -35.53 19.70
N LEU A 425 7.67 -34.65 18.97
CA LEU A 425 7.68 -34.60 17.51
C LEU A 425 8.60 -33.48 16.99
N GLU A 426 9.18 -33.73 15.82
CA GLU A 426 9.87 -32.68 15.08
C GLU A 426 8.83 -31.81 14.34
N LEU A 427 9.02 -30.48 14.40
CA LEU A 427 8.09 -29.52 13.79
C LEU A 427 7.90 -29.79 12.29
N ALA A 428 8.97 -30.13 11.58
CA ALA A 428 8.93 -30.47 10.15
C ALA A 428 7.95 -31.61 9.82
N GLN A 429 7.87 -32.64 10.68
CA GLN A 429 6.96 -33.78 10.48
C GLN A 429 5.50 -33.34 10.55
N VAL A 430 5.15 -32.47 11.49
CA VAL A 430 3.77 -31.95 11.62
C VAL A 430 3.45 -30.99 10.48
N GLN A 431 4.41 -30.14 10.08
CA GLN A 431 4.27 -29.27 8.91
C GLN A 431 4.02 -30.08 7.63
N GLU A 432 4.77 -31.16 7.40
CA GLU A 432 4.59 -32.05 6.26
C GLU A 432 3.20 -32.71 6.26
N THR A 433 2.70 -33.12 7.42
CA THR A 433 1.34 -33.70 7.54
C THR A 433 0.28 -32.68 7.11
N VAL A 434 0.41 -31.43 7.54
CA VAL A 434 -0.51 -30.36 7.13
C VAL A 434 -0.39 -30.06 5.64
N ARG A 435 0.84 -29.94 5.11
CA ARG A 435 1.09 -29.72 3.68
C ARG A 435 0.45 -30.83 2.84
N ASP A 436 0.68 -32.09 3.19
CA ASP A 436 0.20 -33.25 2.43
C ASP A 436 -1.33 -33.29 2.41
N TYR A 437 -1.98 -33.01 3.55
CA TYR A 437 -3.44 -32.86 3.61
C TYR A 437 -3.95 -31.73 2.70
N LEU A 438 -3.30 -30.55 2.76
CA LEU A 438 -3.71 -29.41 1.93
C LEU A 438 -3.60 -29.71 0.43
N LEU A 439 -2.56 -30.45 0.02
CA LEU A 439 -2.34 -30.83 -1.38
C LEU A 439 -3.38 -31.86 -1.91
N GLU A 440 -4.15 -32.52 -1.04
CA GLU A 440 -5.26 -33.37 -1.46
C GLU A 440 -6.54 -32.61 -1.82
N LEU A 441 -6.59 -31.30 -1.50
CA LEU A 441 -7.77 -30.46 -1.75
C LEU A 441 -7.77 -29.88 -3.17
N ASP A 442 -8.84 -30.06 -3.93
CA ASP A 442 -9.00 -29.50 -5.29
C ASP A 442 -8.81 -27.98 -5.37
N ALA A 443 -9.09 -27.28 -4.28
CA ALA A 443 -8.93 -25.82 -4.18
C ALA A 443 -7.48 -25.38 -3.96
N VAL A 444 -6.55 -26.31 -3.69
CA VAL A 444 -5.16 -26.01 -3.38
C VAL A 444 -4.27 -26.33 -4.58
N ALA A 445 -3.57 -25.32 -5.07
CA ALA A 445 -2.63 -25.45 -6.19
C ALA A 445 -1.21 -25.79 -5.73
N ASP A 446 -0.81 -25.35 -4.52
CA ASP A 446 0.48 -25.69 -3.89
C ASP A 446 0.41 -25.43 -2.38
N ALA A 447 1.24 -26.11 -1.61
CA ALA A 447 1.43 -25.87 -0.18
C ALA A 447 2.90 -26.08 0.18
N VAL A 448 3.48 -25.19 0.97
CA VAL A 448 4.91 -25.19 1.29
C VAL A 448 5.10 -25.02 2.79
N THR A 449 5.98 -25.82 3.39
CA THR A 449 6.33 -25.68 4.81
C THR A 449 7.29 -24.53 5.04
N ALA A 450 7.21 -23.87 6.20
CA ALA A 450 8.18 -22.85 6.59
C ALA A 450 9.61 -23.43 6.68
N THR A 451 9.73 -24.71 7.04
CA THR A 451 11.01 -25.42 7.06
C THR A 451 11.62 -25.54 5.67
N ASP A 452 10.82 -25.91 4.66
CA ASP A 452 11.29 -26.00 3.27
C ASP A 452 11.65 -24.63 2.71
N LEU A 453 10.81 -23.60 2.94
CA LEU A 453 11.10 -22.22 2.52
C LEU A 453 12.42 -21.69 3.10
N SER A 454 12.75 -22.06 4.33
CA SER A 454 14.00 -21.65 4.99
C SER A 454 15.26 -22.31 4.41
N ARG A 455 15.10 -23.49 3.80
CA ARG A 455 16.19 -24.28 3.20
C ARG A 455 16.32 -24.08 1.69
N ALA A 456 15.28 -23.58 1.05
CA ALA A 456 15.28 -23.36 -0.40
C ALA A 456 16.33 -22.33 -0.80
N GLY A 457 17.06 -22.61 -1.89
CA GLY A 457 17.96 -21.67 -2.56
C GLY A 457 17.19 -20.53 -3.25
N ALA A 458 17.85 -19.84 -4.17
CA ALA A 458 17.21 -18.89 -5.06
C ALA A 458 16.27 -19.67 -6.01
N GLU A 459 14.99 -19.73 -5.68
CA GLU A 459 13.95 -20.27 -6.53
C GLU A 459 13.24 -19.12 -7.23
N ASP A 460 12.93 -19.31 -8.50
CA ASP A 460 12.08 -18.38 -9.24
C ASP A 460 10.60 -18.72 -9.07
N GLY A 461 9.75 -17.75 -9.40
CA GLY A 461 8.33 -17.95 -9.45
C GLY A 461 7.65 -17.92 -8.10
N PHE A 462 6.67 -18.78 -7.92
CA PHE A 462 5.70 -18.68 -6.84
C PHE A 462 6.28 -18.92 -5.44
N ARG A 463 7.20 -19.88 -5.29
CA ARG A 463 7.84 -20.17 -4.00
C ARG A 463 8.76 -19.04 -3.54
N SER A 464 9.38 -18.33 -4.49
CA SER A 464 10.12 -17.10 -4.20
C SER A 464 9.19 -16.03 -3.60
N MET A 465 8.00 -15.85 -4.18
CA MET A 465 7.00 -14.90 -3.65
C MET A 465 6.56 -15.27 -2.23
N MET A 466 6.33 -16.55 -1.95
CA MET A 466 6.02 -17.02 -0.59
C MET A 466 7.16 -16.72 0.40
N ARG A 467 8.40 -16.97 0.00
CA ARG A 467 9.57 -16.71 0.85
C ARG A 467 9.72 -15.22 1.15
N GLN A 468 9.57 -14.37 0.16
CA GLN A 468 9.61 -12.91 0.31
C GLN A 468 8.47 -12.38 1.18
N GLY A 469 7.31 -13.05 1.18
CA GLY A 469 6.18 -12.75 2.06
C GLY A 469 6.29 -13.32 3.47
N SER A 470 7.25 -14.22 3.74
CA SER A 470 7.31 -15.04 4.96
C SER A 470 8.32 -14.52 5.98
N HIS A 471 7.85 -13.83 7.02
CA HIS A 471 8.70 -13.42 8.14
C HIS A 471 8.86 -14.59 9.15
N PRO A 472 10.09 -14.91 9.61
CA PRO A 472 10.38 -16.12 10.40
C PRO A 472 9.55 -16.30 11.69
N THR A 473 9.16 -15.20 12.33
CA THR A 473 8.42 -15.21 13.61
C THR A 473 6.95 -14.79 13.51
N ARG A 474 6.52 -14.27 12.36
CA ARG A 474 5.17 -13.69 12.16
C ARG A 474 4.33 -14.45 11.12
N SER A 475 4.95 -15.32 10.33
CA SER A 475 4.26 -16.11 9.32
C SER A 475 3.93 -17.52 9.80
N GLY A 476 3.00 -18.18 9.08
CA GLY A 476 2.53 -19.54 9.38
C GLY A 476 3.61 -20.60 9.24
N ASP A 477 3.31 -21.78 9.76
CA ASP A 477 4.16 -22.97 9.65
C ASP A 477 4.01 -23.68 8.30
N VAL A 478 2.84 -23.53 7.67
CA VAL A 478 2.56 -23.97 6.30
C VAL A 478 1.86 -22.82 5.58
N MET A 479 2.29 -22.54 4.36
CA MET A 479 1.71 -21.53 3.47
C MET A 479 1.05 -22.22 2.28
N THR A 480 -0.14 -21.77 1.91
CA THR A 480 -0.97 -22.37 0.88
C THR A 480 -1.16 -21.42 -0.29
N ARG A 481 -1.02 -21.90 -1.51
CA ARG A 481 -1.52 -21.27 -2.72
C ARG A 481 -2.81 -21.94 -3.15
N PHE A 482 -3.87 -21.16 -3.25
CA PHE A 482 -5.13 -21.67 -3.77
C PHE A 482 -5.16 -21.62 -5.30
N THR A 483 -6.07 -22.36 -5.91
CA THR A 483 -6.32 -22.30 -7.36
C THR A 483 -6.84 -20.90 -7.73
N ALA A 484 -6.55 -20.47 -8.97
CA ALA A 484 -6.87 -19.11 -9.43
C ALA A 484 -8.38 -18.81 -9.28
N GLY A 485 -8.69 -17.62 -8.75
CA GLY A 485 -10.06 -17.17 -8.49
C GLY A 485 -10.71 -17.78 -7.24
N THR A 486 -10.00 -18.59 -6.45
CA THR A 486 -10.46 -19.07 -5.15
C THR A 486 -10.44 -17.94 -4.14
N VAL A 487 -11.52 -17.81 -3.37
CA VAL A 487 -11.68 -16.77 -2.34
C VAL A 487 -12.18 -17.38 -1.03
N PHE A 488 -11.98 -16.65 0.07
CA PHE A 488 -12.60 -16.96 1.35
C PHE A 488 -13.83 -16.09 1.54
N GLY A 489 -14.99 -16.71 1.80
CA GLY A 489 -16.24 -16.01 2.08
C GLY A 489 -17.37 -16.36 1.11
N PHE A 490 -18.12 -15.35 0.69
CA PHE A 490 -19.33 -15.51 -0.09
C PHE A 490 -19.08 -15.46 -1.61
N ASP A 491 -20.03 -16.02 -2.38
CA ASP A 491 -20.04 -15.98 -3.85
C ASP A 491 -20.44 -14.62 -4.42
N LYS A 492 -20.19 -13.53 -3.69
CA LYS A 492 -20.46 -12.14 -4.10
C LYS A 492 -19.29 -11.23 -3.72
N GLY A 493 -19.19 -10.10 -4.41
CA GLY A 493 -18.10 -9.14 -4.21
C GLY A 493 -16.78 -9.62 -4.79
N ALA A 494 -15.67 -9.21 -4.21
CA ALA A 494 -14.33 -9.60 -4.64
C ALA A 494 -13.36 -9.72 -3.45
N SER A 495 -12.23 -10.38 -3.67
CA SER A 495 -11.16 -10.51 -2.67
C SER A 495 -9.80 -10.57 -3.36
N HIS A 496 -8.74 -10.42 -2.58
CA HIS A 496 -7.34 -10.42 -2.99
C HIS A 496 -6.47 -11.14 -1.96
N GLY A 497 -5.19 -11.30 -2.24
CA GLY A 497 -4.23 -11.94 -1.32
C GLY A 497 -3.40 -13.02 -1.99
N GLU A 498 -3.64 -13.29 -3.27
CA GLU A 498 -2.98 -14.36 -4.02
C GLU A 498 -1.83 -13.82 -4.88
N ALA A 499 -0.99 -14.72 -5.39
CA ALA A 499 0.17 -14.37 -6.22
C ALA A 499 -0.11 -14.30 -7.72
N TYR A 500 -1.36 -14.41 -8.12
CA TYR A 500 -1.72 -14.31 -9.52
C TYR A 500 -1.69 -12.87 -10.03
N THR A 501 -1.51 -12.70 -11.33
CA THR A 501 -1.41 -11.38 -11.95
C THR A 501 -2.63 -10.48 -11.73
N TYR A 502 -3.79 -11.06 -11.50
CA TYR A 502 -4.99 -10.27 -11.17
C TYR A 502 -4.91 -9.57 -9.80
N ASP A 503 -4.04 -10.04 -8.88
CA ASP A 503 -3.78 -9.41 -7.58
C ASP A 503 -2.46 -8.64 -7.55
N THR A 504 -1.49 -9.02 -8.41
CA THR A 504 -0.13 -8.50 -8.34
C THR A 504 0.17 -7.41 -9.36
N HIS A 505 -0.57 -7.32 -10.49
CA HIS A 505 -0.33 -6.37 -11.55
C HIS A 505 -1.05 -5.06 -11.27
N VAL A 506 -0.29 -4.04 -10.91
CA VAL A 506 -0.76 -2.70 -10.52
C VAL A 506 -0.21 -1.63 -11.45
N PRO A 507 -0.83 -0.44 -11.54
CA PRO A 507 -0.26 0.69 -12.26
C PRO A 507 0.96 1.27 -11.55
N LEU A 508 1.87 1.89 -12.32
CA LEU A 508 2.78 2.91 -11.81
C LEU A 508 2.89 4.03 -12.84
N LEU A 509 2.50 5.22 -12.42
CA LEU A 509 2.69 6.48 -13.14
C LEU A 509 3.54 7.37 -12.25
N ILE A 510 4.57 8.01 -12.81
CA ILE A 510 5.45 8.90 -12.06
C ILE A 510 5.82 10.12 -12.89
N ALA A 511 5.61 11.31 -12.34
CA ALA A 511 5.92 12.60 -12.96
C ALA A 511 6.68 13.49 -11.98
N GLY A 512 7.59 14.31 -12.46
CA GLY A 512 8.31 15.25 -11.59
C GLY A 512 9.59 15.79 -12.20
N PRO A 513 10.29 16.64 -11.44
CA PRO A 513 11.54 17.25 -11.88
C PRO A 513 12.57 16.20 -12.31
N GLY A 514 13.24 16.45 -13.43
CA GLY A 514 14.27 15.55 -13.96
C GLY A 514 13.75 14.28 -14.63
N LEU A 515 12.44 14.06 -14.70
CA LEU A 515 11.85 12.92 -15.39
C LEU A 515 11.37 13.29 -16.80
N GLN A 516 11.50 12.32 -17.72
CA GLN A 516 11.03 12.52 -19.10
C GLN A 516 9.51 12.35 -19.18
N ALA A 517 8.85 13.28 -19.87
CA ALA A 517 7.41 13.25 -20.09
C ALA A 517 7.01 12.25 -21.22
N GLY A 518 5.89 11.54 -21.04
CA GLY A 518 5.30 10.67 -22.05
C GLY A 518 6.06 9.37 -22.32
N VAL A 519 6.99 8.97 -21.44
CA VAL A 519 7.77 7.75 -21.59
C VAL A 519 6.98 6.53 -21.11
N ASN A 520 7.15 5.42 -21.81
CA ASN A 520 6.48 4.15 -21.51
C ASN A 520 7.50 3.03 -21.37
N HIS A 521 7.48 2.35 -20.22
CA HIS A 521 8.29 1.16 -19.94
C HIS A 521 7.42 -0.09 -19.91
N TYR A 522 7.85 -1.12 -20.65
CA TYR A 522 7.10 -2.39 -20.80
C TYR A 522 7.81 -3.57 -20.11
N GLU A 523 9.04 -3.40 -19.66
CA GLU A 523 9.77 -4.39 -18.90
C GLU A 523 9.11 -4.58 -17.53
N ARG A 524 9.21 -5.83 -17.02
CA ARG A 524 8.71 -6.14 -15.69
C ARG A 524 9.55 -5.45 -14.63
N VAL A 525 8.88 -4.67 -13.80
CA VAL A 525 9.45 -4.01 -12.61
C VAL A 525 8.66 -4.42 -11.36
N VAL A 526 9.25 -4.22 -10.19
CA VAL A 526 8.65 -4.65 -8.92
C VAL A 526 8.41 -3.49 -7.98
N ILE A 527 7.35 -3.61 -7.18
CA ILE A 527 6.84 -2.53 -6.33
C ILE A 527 7.90 -2.01 -5.34
N THR A 528 8.81 -2.87 -4.87
CA THR A 528 9.88 -2.53 -3.94
C THR A 528 10.93 -1.58 -4.53
N GLN A 529 10.96 -1.38 -5.86
CA GLN A 529 11.85 -0.42 -6.50
C GLN A 529 11.43 1.04 -6.28
N ILE A 530 10.15 1.30 -5.93
CA ILE A 530 9.66 2.67 -5.74
C ILE A 530 10.46 3.41 -4.67
N ALA A 531 10.68 2.80 -3.51
CA ALA A 531 11.41 3.45 -2.42
C ALA A 531 12.85 3.84 -2.80
N SER A 532 13.58 2.94 -3.47
CA SER A 532 14.93 3.24 -3.98
C SER A 532 14.92 4.33 -5.07
N THR A 533 13.85 4.40 -5.87
CA THR A 533 13.65 5.44 -6.88
C THR A 533 13.42 6.81 -6.22
N LEU A 534 12.56 6.86 -5.22
CA LEU A 534 12.33 8.10 -4.46
C LEU A 534 13.59 8.53 -3.71
N ALA A 535 14.33 7.59 -3.13
CA ALA A 535 15.60 7.87 -2.47
C ALA A 535 16.62 8.48 -3.44
N ALA A 536 16.71 7.96 -4.67
CA ALA A 536 17.57 8.51 -5.72
C ALA A 536 17.13 9.92 -6.13
N ALA A 537 15.81 10.17 -6.33
CA ALA A 537 15.27 11.50 -6.66
C ALA A 537 15.53 12.53 -5.57
N LEU A 538 15.51 12.12 -4.32
CA LEU A 538 15.74 12.95 -3.14
C LEU A 538 17.23 13.06 -2.76
N GLU A 539 18.12 12.30 -3.41
CA GLU A 539 19.55 12.20 -3.05
C GLU A 539 19.77 11.78 -1.58
N ILE A 540 18.97 10.85 -1.08
CA ILE A 540 19.05 10.30 0.27
C ILE A 540 19.49 8.83 0.24
N ALA A 541 19.86 8.29 1.40
CA ALA A 541 20.06 6.85 1.55
C ALA A 541 18.75 6.10 1.26
N ALA A 542 18.84 4.95 0.60
CA ALA A 542 17.69 4.06 0.48
C ALA A 542 17.27 3.56 1.89
N PRO A 543 15.98 3.29 2.13
CA PRO A 543 15.53 2.74 3.40
C PRO A 543 16.28 1.47 3.80
N SER A 544 16.43 1.25 5.11
CA SER A 544 17.28 0.18 5.67
C SER A 544 16.94 -1.24 5.23
N GLY A 545 15.71 -1.47 4.76
CA GLY A 545 15.24 -2.75 4.25
C GLY A 545 15.13 -2.81 2.72
N ALA A 546 15.47 -1.75 2.01
CA ALA A 546 15.38 -1.71 0.54
C ALA A 546 16.36 -2.71 -0.09
N PHE A 547 15.85 -3.55 -0.97
CA PHE A 547 16.62 -4.62 -1.59
C PHE A 547 16.89 -4.36 -3.07
N GLU A 548 15.90 -3.79 -3.77
CA GLU A 548 15.98 -3.52 -5.21
C GLU A 548 16.59 -2.15 -5.49
N GLY A 549 17.31 -2.01 -6.61
CA GLY A 549 17.77 -0.73 -7.12
C GLY A 549 16.62 0.16 -7.64
N PRO A 550 16.91 1.43 -7.97
CA PRO A 550 15.91 2.34 -8.52
C PRO A 550 15.40 1.88 -9.90
N LEU A 551 14.22 2.36 -10.25
CA LEU A 551 13.65 2.21 -11.59
C LEU A 551 14.52 2.92 -12.64
N PRO A 552 14.52 2.48 -13.91
CA PRO A 552 15.34 3.06 -14.99
C PRO A 552 14.70 4.37 -15.53
N ILE A 553 14.52 5.37 -14.68
CA ILE A 553 13.90 6.67 -15.03
C ILE A 553 14.87 7.84 -14.94
N PHE A 554 16.03 7.63 -14.33
CA PHE A 554 17.10 8.61 -14.32
C PHE A 554 18.09 8.23 -15.42
N GLU A 555 18.40 9.16 -16.34
CA GLU A 555 19.49 8.93 -17.28
C GLU A 555 20.83 8.82 -16.51
N PRO A 556 21.71 7.88 -16.90
CA PRO A 556 23.01 7.73 -16.25
C PRO A 556 23.94 8.92 -16.53
#